data_52c68e43e24efc0c2b38ef71e8e1e3ba
#
_entry.id   52c68e43e24efc0c2b38ef71e8e1e3ba
#
_cell.length_a   1.000
_cell.length_b   1.000
_cell.length_c   1.000
_cell.angle_alpha   90.00
_cell.angle_beta   90.00
_cell.angle_gamma   90.00
#
_symmetry.space_group_name_H-M   'P 1'
#
loop_
_entity.id
_entity.type
_entity.pdbx_description
1 polymer ?
#
loop_
_entity_poly.entity_id
_entity_poly.type
_entity_poly.pdbx_seq_one_letter_code
_entity_poly.pdbx_strand_id
1 'polypeptide(L)'
;MNHNQKILVIAPPWVGDMVMTQALLRLLKKQNPDCSIDVFAIPMLHPLLQHMPEIDNCLVSPFKHGELKLFERFKVGKSLRNSGYTHAYLIPNSFKSALIPFFAKIPVRTGWRGEQRYFLVNDVRILCKEKLPLMVERLVALGYGANEALSKPMLLPQLQVSAEQLNLVLNKFKISLLKKPILVLCPGAEYGPAKRWPPTYFAEVANAKKNEGWEIWILGGPKDQAAAREIQEQCHNTCIDLTGKTDMGEVVDLLSLATAVVANDSGLMHVAAALHKPLIAIYGSSSSAYTPPLSNSPLRILSLNLSCSPCFERECPLEHTKCLNDLKPDLVLKSIAAIVPLS
;
A
#
# COMPACT_ATOMS: atom_id res chain seq x y z
N MET A 1 16.18 32.30 -8.44
CA MET A 1 15.17 31.99 -9.46
C MET A 1 14.69 30.56 -9.20
N ASN A 2 13.54 30.39 -8.57
CA ASN A 2 12.95 29.06 -8.38
C ASN A 2 12.46 28.56 -9.75
N HIS A 3 13.32 27.78 -10.45
CA HIS A 3 12.86 27.05 -11.60
C HIS A 3 11.82 26.04 -11.12
N ASN A 4 10.65 26.06 -11.72
CA ASN A 4 9.55 25.14 -11.45
C ASN A 4 10.08 23.69 -11.55
N GLN A 5 10.33 23.05 -10.41
CA GLN A 5 10.98 21.72 -10.35
C GLN A 5 10.00 20.67 -10.87
N LYS A 6 10.38 19.98 -11.95
CA LYS A 6 9.60 18.84 -12.46
C LYS A 6 10.25 17.52 -12.10
N ILE A 7 9.51 16.68 -11.40
CA ILE A 7 9.99 15.46 -10.76
C ILE A 7 9.35 14.24 -11.42
N LEU A 8 10.18 13.25 -11.76
CA LEU A 8 9.71 11.92 -12.16
C LEU A 8 9.94 10.92 -11.03
N VAL A 9 8.91 10.25 -10.57
CA VAL A 9 9.03 9.18 -9.59
C VAL A 9 8.83 7.83 -10.29
N ILE A 10 9.84 6.96 -10.21
CA ILE A 10 9.73 5.57 -10.65
C ILE A 10 9.10 4.77 -9.51
N ALA A 11 7.83 4.40 -9.67
CA ALA A 11 7.03 3.77 -8.64
C ALA A 11 7.48 2.33 -8.31
N PRO A 12 7.30 1.88 -7.06
CA PRO A 12 7.38 0.47 -6.72
C PRO A 12 6.18 -0.29 -7.31
N PRO A 13 6.29 -1.62 -7.54
CA PRO A 13 5.19 -2.38 -8.14
C PRO A 13 4.10 -2.79 -7.14
N TRP A 14 4.33 -2.63 -5.83
CA TRP A 14 3.44 -3.07 -4.77
C TRP A 14 2.57 -1.95 -4.23
N VAL A 15 1.29 -2.26 -3.99
CA VAL A 15 0.30 -1.30 -3.46
C VAL A 15 0.76 -0.69 -2.13
N GLY A 16 1.19 -1.51 -1.17
CA GLY A 16 1.63 -1.03 0.14
C GLY A 16 2.85 -0.10 0.06
N ASP A 17 3.85 -0.47 -0.77
CA ASP A 17 5.04 0.35 -0.99
C ASP A 17 4.67 1.68 -1.68
N MET A 18 3.71 1.66 -2.62
CA MET A 18 3.26 2.89 -3.27
C MET A 18 2.50 3.80 -2.30
N VAL A 19 1.64 3.25 -1.44
CA VAL A 19 0.99 4.02 -0.38
C VAL A 19 2.04 4.64 0.56
N MET A 20 3.03 3.87 1.02
CA MET A 20 4.11 4.42 1.85
C MET A 20 4.96 5.46 1.10
N THR A 21 5.12 5.33 -0.23
CA THR A 21 5.84 6.31 -1.07
C THR A 21 5.15 7.66 -1.06
N GLN A 22 3.84 7.74 -0.84
CA GLN A 22 3.13 9.02 -0.74
C GLN A 22 3.72 9.93 0.34
N ALA A 23 4.27 9.38 1.44
CA ALA A 23 4.95 10.19 2.45
C ALA A 23 6.13 11.00 1.87
N LEU A 24 6.88 10.42 0.91
CA LEU A 24 7.91 11.14 0.15
C LEU A 24 7.28 12.21 -0.75
N LEU A 25 6.21 11.88 -1.49
CA LEU A 25 5.55 12.86 -2.38
C LEU A 25 5.05 14.07 -1.59
N ARG A 26 4.43 13.83 -0.44
CA ARG A 26 3.98 14.88 0.49
C ARG A 26 5.13 15.74 1.01
N LEU A 27 6.28 15.10 1.32
CA LEU A 27 7.48 15.85 1.70
C LEU A 27 7.96 16.75 0.56
N LEU A 28 8.06 16.23 -0.68
CA LEU A 28 8.52 16.99 -1.84
C LEU A 28 7.60 18.20 -2.13
N LYS A 29 6.29 18.03 -2.09
CA LYS A 29 5.32 19.12 -2.21
C LYS A 29 5.42 20.12 -1.04
N LYS A 30 5.71 19.66 0.18
CA LYS A 30 5.94 20.55 1.33
C LYS A 30 7.21 21.38 1.19
N GLN A 31 8.29 20.79 0.68
CA GLN A 31 9.57 21.48 0.46
C GLN A 31 9.50 22.46 -0.72
N ASN A 32 8.76 22.10 -1.75
CA ASN A 32 8.55 22.93 -2.93
C ASN A 32 7.10 22.79 -3.41
N PRO A 33 6.16 23.63 -2.95
CA PRO A 33 4.74 23.56 -3.31
C PRO A 33 4.48 23.66 -4.82
N ASP A 34 5.32 24.39 -5.54
CA ASP A 34 5.17 24.63 -6.99
C ASP A 34 5.82 23.51 -7.84
N CYS A 35 6.43 22.50 -7.23
CA CYS A 35 6.97 21.39 -7.99
C CYS A 35 5.86 20.56 -8.66
N SER A 36 6.12 20.10 -9.89
CA SER A 36 5.25 19.10 -10.54
C SER A 36 5.82 17.72 -10.33
N ILE A 37 4.97 16.76 -9.95
CA ILE A 37 5.36 15.36 -9.69
C ILE A 37 4.59 14.44 -10.63
N ASP A 38 5.30 13.80 -11.54
CA ASP A 38 4.78 12.76 -12.39
C ASP A 38 5.25 11.39 -11.88
N VAL A 39 4.35 10.39 -11.88
CA VAL A 39 4.66 9.04 -11.41
C VAL A 39 4.61 8.05 -12.55
N PHE A 40 5.71 7.33 -12.79
CA PHE A 40 5.81 6.25 -13.76
C PHE A 40 5.51 4.92 -13.07
N ALA A 41 4.33 4.36 -13.32
CA ALA A 41 3.79 3.21 -12.61
C ALA A 41 3.16 2.17 -13.54
N ILE A 42 3.05 0.92 -13.05
CA ILE A 42 2.28 -0.13 -13.75
C ILE A 42 0.78 0.21 -13.77
N PRO A 43 0.02 -0.24 -14.79
CA PRO A 43 -1.39 0.12 -14.96
C PRO A 43 -2.27 -0.14 -13.72
N MET A 44 -2.01 -1.22 -13.00
CA MET A 44 -2.78 -1.59 -11.80
C MET A 44 -2.75 -0.52 -10.70
N LEU A 45 -1.69 0.28 -10.61
CA LEU A 45 -1.56 1.32 -9.59
C LEU A 45 -2.20 2.65 -10.00
N HIS A 46 -2.49 2.87 -11.28
CA HIS A 46 -3.02 4.16 -11.76
C HIS A 46 -4.29 4.61 -11.04
N PRO A 47 -5.31 3.73 -10.83
CA PRO A 47 -6.50 4.14 -10.09
C PRO A 47 -6.19 4.55 -8.63
N LEU A 48 -5.25 3.89 -7.96
CA LEU A 48 -4.78 4.30 -6.62
C LEU A 48 -4.13 5.68 -6.64
N LEU A 49 -3.30 5.97 -7.66
CA LEU A 49 -2.57 7.24 -7.76
C LEU A 49 -3.49 8.45 -7.91
N GLN A 50 -4.70 8.28 -8.44
CA GLN A 50 -5.72 9.33 -8.55
C GLN A 50 -6.22 9.83 -7.18
N HIS A 51 -6.03 9.03 -6.13
CA HIS A 51 -6.35 9.39 -4.75
C HIS A 51 -5.19 10.09 -4.01
N MET A 52 -4.07 10.37 -4.71
CA MET A 52 -2.89 11.06 -4.17
C MET A 52 -2.77 12.47 -4.78
N PRO A 53 -3.21 13.51 -4.07
CA PRO A 53 -3.28 14.89 -4.63
C PRO A 53 -1.92 15.50 -4.94
N GLU A 54 -0.82 14.88 -4.48
CA GLU A 54 0.54 15.31 -4.76
C GLU A 54 0.96 15.02 -6.20
N ILE A 55 0.24 14.14 -6.91
CA ILE A 55 0.60 13.66 -8.25
C ILE A 55 -0.10 14.50 -9.31
N ASP A 56 0.68 15.08 -10.20
CA ASP A 56 0.16 15.86 -11.31
C ASP A 56 -0.19 14.98 -12.52
N ASN A 57 0.65 14.00 -12.86
CA ASN A 57 0.38 13.06 -13.96
C ASN A 57 0.83 11.62 -13.64
N CYS A 58 0.09 10.65 -14.18
CA CYS A 58 0.44 9.23 -14.13
C CYS A 58 0.92 8.75 -15.50
N LEU A 59 2.16 8.27 -15.57
CA LEU A 59 2.76 7.71 -16.78
C LEU A 59 2.70 6.18 -16.73
N VAL A 60 2.17 5.58 -17.78
CA VAL A 60 2.01 4.12 -17.86
C VAL A 60 3.34 3.42 -18.12
N SER A 61 3.70 2.50 -17.23
CA SER A 61 4.79 1.57 -17.43
C SER A 61 4.30 0.35 -18.23
N PRO A 62 4.82 0.13 -19.46
CA PRO A 62 4.44 -1.03 -20.26
C PRO A 62 5.15 -2.33 -19.85
N PHE A 63 5.98 -2.28 -18.79
CA PHE A 63 6.86 -3.38 -18.39
C PHE A 63 6.23 -4.25 -17.33
N LYS A 64 6.29 -5.58 -17.53
CA LYS A 64 5.90 -6.56 -16.52
C LYS A 64 7.04 -6.81 -15.53
N HIS A 65 6.69 -7.42 -14.40
CA HIS A 65 7.68 -7.84 -13.42
C HIS A 65 8.69 -8.82 -14.04
N GLY A 66 9.97 -8.65 -13.72
CA GLY A 66 11.05 -9.50 -14.28
C GLY A 66 11.62 -9.03 -15.62
N GLU A 67 10.89 -8.32 -16.47
CA GLU A 67 11.32 -7.94 -17.81
C GLU A 67 12.41 -6.86 -17.81
N LEU A 68 13.51 -7.10 -18.54
CA LEU A 68 14.55 -6.10 -18.77
C LEU A 68 14.16 -5.16 -19.91
N LYS A 69 13.83 -5.70 -21.10
CA LYS A 69 13.40 -4.97 -22.31
C LYS A 69 14.19 -3.67 -22.55
N LEU A 70 15.52 -3.79 -22.69
CA LEU A 70 16.45 -2.65 -22.73
C LEU A 70 16.10 -1.64 -23.83
N PHE A 71 15.77 -2.13 -25.03
CA PHE A 71 15.46 -1.27 -26.17
C PHE A 71 14.15 -0.49 -26.00
N GLU A 72 13.12 -1.12 -25.44
CA GLU A 72 11.87 -0.46 -25.13
C GLU A 72 12.05 0.59 -24.01
N ARG A 73 12.88 0.29 -23.00
CA ARG A 73 13.23 1.26 -21.95
C ARG A 73 14.00 2.46 -22.52
N PHE A 74 14.88 2.21 -23.50
CA PHE A 74 15.55 3.28 -24.23
C PHE A 74 14.54 4.15 -24.98
N LYS A 75 13.58 3.57 -25.71
CA LYS A 75 12.54 4.31 -26.44
C LYS A 75 11.70 5.17 -25.48
N VAL A 76 11.21 4.57 -24.38
CA VAL A 76 10.44 5.29 -23.36
C VAL A 76 11.27 6.40 -22.72
N GLY A 77 12.52 6.13 -22.31
CA GLY A 77 13.39 7.17 -21.77
C GLY A 77 13.66 8.29 -22.79
N LYS A 78 13.89 7.95 -24.06
CA LYS A 78 14.09 8.94 -25.13
C LYS A 78 12.87 9.84 -25.36
N SER A 79 11.65 9.30 -25.28
CA SER A 79 10.43 10.10 -25.42
C SER A 79 10.23 11.12 -24.28
N LEU A 80 10.82 10.85 -23.11
CA LEU A 80 10.74 11.76 -21.95
C LEU A 80 11.81 12.87 -21.93
N ARG A 81 12.77 12.88 -22.88
CA ARG A 81 13.88 13.86 -22.86
C ARG A 81 13.45 15.31 -22.87
N ASN A 82 12.38 15.62 -23.58
CA ASN A 82 11.88 16.99 -23.76
C ASN A 82 10.76 17.34 -22.77
N SER A 83 10.49 16.46 -21.78
CA SER A 83 9.42 16.69 -20.79
C SER A 83 9.81 17.66 -19.66
N GLY A 84 11.07 18.13 -19.64
CA GLY A 84 11.52 19.14 -18.67
C GLY A 84 11.80 18.60 -17.27
N TYR A 85 11.94 17.28 -17.09
CA TYR A 85 12.27 16.72 -15.78
C TYR A 85 13.66 17.15 -15.30
N THR A 86 13.71 17.69 -14.09
CA THR A 86 14.96 18.11 -13.42
C THR A 86 15.45 17.05 -12.45
N HIS A 87 14.54 16.28 -11.85
CA HIS A 87 14.84 15.27 -10.85
C HIS A 87 14.09 13.97 -11.13
N ALA A 88 14.69 12.85 -10.74
CA ALA A 88 14.05 11.55 -10.71
C ALA A 88 14.31 10.86 -9.37
N TYR A 89 13.26 10.33 -8.75
CA TYR A 89 13.36 9.47 -7.56
C TYR A 89 13.09 8.02 -7.94
N LEU A 90 14.06 7.15 -7.66
CA LEU A 90 14.01 5.74 -8.02
C LEU A 90 13.67 4.91 -6.78
N ILE A 91 12.39 4.58 -6.62
CA ILE A 91 11.93 3.82 -5.45
C ILE A 91 12.41 2.37 -5.50
N PRO A 92 12.29 1.63 -6.64
CA PRO A 92 12.87 0.30 -6.74
C PRO A 92 14.40 0.34 -6.84
N ASN A 93 15.07 -0.61 -6.20
CA ASN A 93 16.53 -0.72 -6.21
C ASN A 93 17.11 -1.51 -7.39
N SER A 94 16.27 -1.94 -8.35
CA SER A 94 16.71 -2.74 -9.49
C SER A 94 17.46 -1.90 -10.55
N PHE A 95 18.43 -2.53 -11.22
CA PHE A 95 19.17 -1.95 -12.34
C PHE A 95 18.22 -1.41 -13.41
N LYS A 96 17.22 -2.19 -13.79
CA LYS A 96 16.26 -1.85 -14.85
C LYS A 96 15.39 -0.63 -14.53
N SER A 97 15.13 -0.32 -13.26
CA SER A 97 14.35 0.86 -12.85
C SER A 97 15.08 2.17 -13.14
N ALA A 98 16.42 2.15 -13.14
CA ALA A 98 17.24 3.32 -13.39
C ALA A 98 17.42 3.66 -14.88
N LEU A 99 17.11 2.74 -15.79
CA LEU A 99 17.34 2.91 -17.23
C LEU A 99 16.49 4.03 -17.83
N ILE A 100 15.22 4.16 -17.44
CA ILE A 100 14.30 5.15 -17.99
C ILE A 100 14.78 6.57 -17.68
N PRO A 101 14.98 6.98 -16.39
CA PRO A 101 15.46 8.32 -16.09
C PRO A 101 16.88 8.59 -16.62
N PHE A 102 17.71 7.57 -16.75
CA PHE A 102 19.02 7.69 -17.41
C PHE A 102 18.88 8.00 -18.90
N PHE A 103 18.08 7.24 -19.66
CA PHE A 103 17.85 7.49 -21.08
C PHE A 103 17.07 8.76 -21.35
N ALA A 104 16.22 9.19 -20.41
CA ALA A 104 15.56 10.49 -20.44
C ALA A 104 16.51 11.66 -20.17
N LYS A 105 17.79 11.40 -19.82
CA LYS A 105 18.82 12.40 -19.47
C LYS A 105 18.38 13.32 -18.33
N ILE A 106 17.63 12.80 -17.36
CA ILE A 106 17.22 13.59 -16.19
C ILE A 106 18.48 13.95 -15.38
N PRO A 107 18.71 15.24 -15.09
CA PRO A 107 19.98 15.69 -14.48
C PRO A 107 20.29 15.05 -13.13
N VAL A 108 19.31 15.03 -12.21
CA VAL A 108 19.46 14.44 -10.87
C VAL A 108 18.64 13.18 -10.78
N ARG A 109 19.29 12.07 -10.42
CA ARG A 109 18.67 10.75 -10.32
C ARG A 109 19.01 10.15 -8.96
N THR A 110 18.08 10.31 -8.01
CA THR A 110 18.23 9.94 -6.59
C THR A 110 17.73 8.51 -6.35
N GLY A 111 18.50 7.71 -5.64
CA GLY A 111 18.09 6.35 -5.26
C GLY A 111 19.10 5.69 -4.32
N TRP A 112 18.64 4.64 -3.65
CA TRP A 112 19.52 3.84 -2.79
C TRP A 112 20.53 3.05 -3.61
N ARG A 113 21.73 2.83 -3.07
CA ARG A 113 22.74 1.94 -3.65
C ARG A 113 22.16 0.52 -3.76
N GLY A 114 22.18 -0.04 -4.98
CA GLY A 114 21.70 -1.39 -5.28
C GLY A 114 22.03 -1.82 -6.69
N GLU A 115 22.06 -3.12 -6.96
CA GLU A 115 22.24 -3.77 -8.26
C GLU A 115 23.27 -3.11 -9.19
N GLN A 116 24.42 -2.63 -8.68
CA GLN A 116 25.54 -2.05 -9.41
C GLN A 116 25.16 -0.91 -10.40
N ARG A 117 24.15 -0.11 -10.10
CA ARG A 117 23.63 0.97 -10.96
C ARG A 117 24.33 2.34 -10.77
N TYR A 118 25.63 2.35 -10.46
CA TYR A 118 26.39 3.54 -10.09
C TYR A 118 26.40 4.66 -11.14
N PHE A 119 26.38 4.35 -12.44
CA PHE A 119 26.33 5.36 -13.51
C PHE A 119 24.91 5.79 -13.85
N LEU A 120 23.94 4.92 -13.60
CA LEU A 120 22.53 5.20 -13.90
C LEU A 120 21.91 6.11 -12.86
N VAL A 121 22.33 5.97 -11.60
CA VAL A 121 21.96 6.83 -10.46
C VAL A 121 23.17 7.69 -10.14
N ASN A 122 23.01 9.02 -10.11
CA ASN A 122 24.12 9.96 -9.85
C ASN A 122 24.01 10.67 -8.49
N ASP A 123 22.87 10.61 -7.83
CA ASP A 123 22.69 10.92 -6.41
C ASP A 123 22.43 9.62 -5.65
N VAL A 124 23.51 8.86 -5.47
CA VAL A 124 23.48 7.54 -4.81
C VAL A 124 23.45 7.68 -3.31
N ARG A 125 22.42 7.13 -2.67
CA ARG A 125 22.29 7.13 -1.21
C ARG A 125 22.74 5.78 -0.63
N ILE A 126 23.36 5.81 0.53
CA ILE A 126 23.80 4.62 1.27
C ILE A 126 22.86 4.39 2.43
N LEU A 127 22.16 3.26 2.42
CA LEU A 127 21.19 2.92 3.46
C LEU A 127 21.91 2.41 4.73
N CYS A 128 21.63 3.08 5.85
CA CYS A 128 21.91 2.58 7.19
C CYS A 128 20.59 2.08 7.80
N LYS A 129 20.42 0.76 7.90
CA LYS A 129 19.17 0.14 8.36
C LYS A 129 18.89 0.43 9.83
N GLU A 130 19.90 0.62 10.63
CA GLU A 130 19.84 0.94 12.06
C GLU A 130 19.28 2.34 12.29
N LYS A 131 19.64 3.30 11.41
CA LYS A 131 19.14 4.69 11.46
C LYS A 131 17.76 4.84 10.83
N LEU A 132 17.44 3.97 9.86
CA LEU A 132 16.19 3.97 9.10
C LEU A 132 15.53 2.57 9.17
N PRO A 133 15.02 2.18 10.34
CA PRO A 133 14.42 0.86 10.51
C PRO A 133 13.13 0.69 9.70
N LEU A 134 12.31 1.73 9.60
CA LEU A 134 11.03 1.66 8.90
C LEU A 134 11.20 1.85 7.39
N MET A 135 10.41 1.12 6.61
CA MET A 135 10.37 1.29 5.15
C MET A 135 10.01 2.73 4.74
N VAL A 136 9.02 3.32 5.40
CA VAL A 136 8.62 4.71 5.13
C VAL A 136 9.75 5.70 5.40
N GLU A 137 10.57 5.50 6.45
CA GLU A 137 11.74 6.35 6.72
C GLU A 137 12.75 6.28 5.56
N ARG A 138 12.96 5.08 5.01
CA ARG A 138 13.82 4.89 3.84
C ARG A 138 13.30 5.60 2.60
N LEU A 139 11.98 5.63 2.42
CA LEU A 139 11.35 6.34 1.31
C LEU A 139 11.48 7.85 1.47
N VAL A 140 11.13 8.36 2.64
CA VAL A 140 11.17 9.80 2.97
C VAL A 140 12.60 10.34 2.95
N ALA A 141 13.60 9.54 3.37
CA ALA A 141 15.01 9.93 3.37
C ALA A 141 15.56 10.26 1.98
N LEU A 142 14.96 9.74 0.90
CA LEU A 142 15.36 10.12 -0.46
C LEU A 142 15.07 11.59 -0.78
N GLY A 143 14.08 12.21 -0.12
CA GLY A 143 13.74 13.64 -0.28
C GLY A 143 14.62 14.60 0.52
N TYR A 144 15.54 14.10 1.36
CA TYR A 144 16.50 14.90 2.12
C TYR A 144 17.91 14.82 1.50
N GLY A 145 18.81 15.69 1.93
CA GLY A 145 20.24 15.61 1.59
C GLY A 145 20.88 14.30 2.09
N ALA A 146 21.98 13.88 1.46
CA ALA A 146 22.62 12.58 1.72
C ALA A 146 22.97 12.31 3.20
N ASN A 147 23.24 13.36 3.98
CA ASN A 147 23.60 13.27 5.40
C ASN A 147 22.61 14.04 6.29
N GLU A 148 21.49 14.44 5.75
CA GLU A 148 20.47 15.18 6.46
C GLU A 148 19.62 14.25 7.31
N ALA A 149 19.31 14.66 8.54
CA ALA A 149 18.45 13.90 9.43
C ALA A 149 16.98 14.08 9.04
N LEU A 150 16.19 13.02 9.19
CA LEU A 150 14.75 13.09 8.98
C LEU A 150 14.09 14.02 10.00
N SER A 151 13.26 14.95 9.54
CA SER A 151 12.35 15.66 10.42
C SER A 151 11.28 14.73 10.98
N LYS A 152 11.06 14.80 12.29
CA LYS A 152 9.98 14.06 12.96
C LYS A 152 9.04 15.06 13.65
N PRO A 153 7.71 14.80 13.65
CA PRO A 153 7.03 13.66 13.03
C PRO A 153 7.05 13.74 11.48
N MET A 154 7.14 12.57 10.84
CA MET A 154 7.04 12.48 9.38
C MET A 154 5.60 12.72 8.91
N LEU A 155 5.47 13.19 7.67
CA LEU A 155 4.17 13.22 7.00
C LEU A 155 3.71 11.79 6.70
N LEU A 156 2.52 11.43 7.18
CA LEU A 156 1.93 10.12 6.93
C LEU A 156 1.27 10.09 5.56
N PRO A 157 1.15 8.92 4.90
CA PRO A 157 0.30 8.75 3.74
C PRO A 157 -1.14 9.18 4.05
N GLN A 158 -1.81 9.79 3.06
CA GLN A 158 -3.19 10.27 3.20
C GLN A 158 -3.87 10.24 1.84
N LEU A 159 -4.74 9.27 1.63
CA LEU A 159 -5.54 9.16 0.43
C LEU A 159 -6.79 10.05 0.53
N GLN A 160 -7.20 10.61 -0.61
CA GLN A 160 -8.40 11.43 -0.72
C GLN A 160 -9.46 10.73 -1.56
N VAL A 161 -10.72 10.86 -1.16
CA VAL A 161 -11.87 10.31 -1.87
C VAL A 161 -12.82 11.44 -2.23
N SER A 162 -13.25 11.47 -3.49
CA SER A 162 -14.29 12.42 -3.92
C SER A 162 -15.68 11.80 -3.76
N ALA A 163 -16.64 12.61 -3.33
CA ALA A 163 -18.02 12.16 -3.18
C ALA A 163 -18.64 11.74 -4.53
N GLU A 164 -18.24 12.39 -5.62
CA GLU A 164 -18.71 12.06 -6.97
C GLU A 164 -18.24 10.66 -7.38
N GLN A 165 -16.92 10.38 -7.25
CA GLN A 165 -16.35 9.08 -7.60
C GLN A 165 -16.94 7.97 -6.73
N LEU A 166 -17.07 8.21 -5.43
CA LEU A 166 -17.69 7.25 -4.51
C LEU A 166 -19.13 6.88 -4.93
N ASN A 167 -19.94 7.89 -5.32
CA ASN A 167 -21.30 7.63 -5.79
C ASN A 167 -21.33 6.79 -7.08
N LEU A 168 -20.38 7.01 -8.01
CA LEU A 168 -20.25 6.17 -9.21
C LEU A 168 -19.95 4.72 -8.85
N VAL A 169 -19.05 4.50 -7.90
CA VAL A 169 -18.68 3.16 -7.43
C VAL A 169 -19.87 2.46 -6.76
N LEU A 170 -20.58 3.14 -5.86
CA LEU A 170 -21.76 2.60 -5.20
C LEU A 170 -22.84 2.21 -6.23
N ASN A 171 -23.11 3.06 -7.21
CA ASN A 171 -24.07 2.77 -8.29
C ASN A 171 -23.62 1.58 -9.14
N LYS A 172 -22.34 1.50 -9.52
CA LYS A 172 -21.77 0.38 -10.29
C LYS A 172 -22.02 -0.96 -9.62
N PHE A 173 -21.80 -1.04 -8.31
CA PHE A 173 -21.98 -2.27 -7.53
C PHE A 173 -23.37 -2.43 -6.94
N LYS A 174 -24.30 -1.49 -7.21
CA LYS A 174 -25.68 -1.47 -6.69
C LYS A 174 -25.71 -1.55 -5.15
N ILE A 175 -24.77 -0.87 -4.50
CA ILE A 175 -24.68 -0.81 -3.04
C ILE A 175 -25.53 0.35 -2.55
N SER A 176 -26.53 0.03 -1.72
CA SER A 176 -27.33 1.01 -1.00
C SER A 176 -26.80 1.13 0.41
N LEU A 177 -26.32 2.32 0.80
CA LEU A 177 -25.81 2.53 2.14
C LEU A 177 -26.95 2.49 3.16
N LEU A 178 -26.91 1.48 4.01
CA LEU A 178 -27.78 1.41 5.19
C LEU A 178 -27.13 2.23 6.30
N LYS A 179 -27.93 2.74 7.24
CA LYS A 179 -27.42 3.39 8.47
C LYS A 179 -26.85 2.34 9.45
N LYS A 180 -25.94 1.50 8.98
CA LYS A 180 -25.29 0.42 9.73
C LYS A 180 -23.78 0.62 9.72
N PRO A 181 -23.08 0.25 10.78
CA PRO A 181 -21.64 0.20 10.74
C PRO A 181 -21.17 -0.85 9.74
N ILE A 182 -20.08 -0.55 9.01
CA ILE A 182 -19.51 -1.40 7.97
C ILE A 182 -18.18 -1.96 8.47
N LEU A 183 -18.08 -3.28 8.54
CA LEU A 183 -16.83 -3.98 8.75
C LEU A 183 -16.29 -4.45 7.40
N VAL A 184 -15.09 -3.99 7.04
CA VAL A 184 -14.41 -4.46 5.84
C VAL A 184 -13.36 -5.50 6.22
N LEU A 185 -13.41 -6.64 5.56
CA LEU A 185 -12.48 -7.76 5.70
C LEU A 185 -11.55 -7.79 4.47
N CYS A 186 -10.24 -7.79 4.71
CA CYS A 186 -9.21 -7.90 3.67
C CYS A 186 -8.38 -9.18 3.91
N PRO A 187 -8.90 -10.37 3.50
CA PRO A 187 -8.27 -11.65 3.80
C PRO A 187 -7.06 -11.96 2.93
N GLY A 188 -6.82 -11.16 1.88
CA GLY A 188 -5.73 -11.36 0.93
C GLY A 188 -4.36 -10.99 1.48
N ALA A 189 -3.33 -11.62 0.92
CA ALA A 189 -1.94 -11.21 1.00
C ALA A 189 -1.18 -11.73 -0.23
N GLU A 190 -0.76 -10.81 -1.10
CA GLU A 190 -0.09 -11.16 -2.37
C GLU A 190 1.28 -11.81 -2.16
N TYR A 191 1.95 -11.47 -1.06
CA TYR A 191 3.28 -12.00 -0.74
C TYR A 191 3.30 -13.54 -0.63
N GLY A 192 2.30 -14.13 0.06
CA GLY A 192 2.21 -15.58 0.21
C GLY A 192 1.30 -16.03 1.36
N PRO A 193 1.03 -17.35 1.44
CA PRO A 193 0.13 -17.93 2.44
C PRO A 193 0.61 -17.72 3.89
N ALA A 194 1.92 -17.57 4.14
CA ALA A 194 2.45 -17.28 5.48
C ALA A 194 2.03 -15.93 6.08
N LYS A 195 1.34 -15.08 5.30
CA LYS A 195 0.73 -13.83 5.76
C LYS A 195 -0.79 -13.89 5.85
N ARG A 196 -1.43 -15.02 5.53
CA ARG A 196 -2.89 -15.14 5.46
C ARG A 196 -3.43 -15.74 6.74
N TRP A 197 -4.18 -14.95 7.49
CA TRP A 197 -4.99 -15.42 8.61
C TRP A 197 -6.10 -16.34 8.08
N PRO A 198 -6.47 -17.42 8.78
CA PRO A 198 -7.42 -18.40 8.28
C PRO A 198 -8.75 -17.77 7.83
N PRO A 199 -9.29 -18.12 6.64
CA PRO A 199 -10.58 -17.63 6.19
C PRO A 199 -11.72 -17.95 7.15
N THR A 200 -11.68 -19.13 7.81
CA THR A 200 -12.62 -19.55 8.84
C THR A 200 -12.68 -18.55 10.00
N TYR A 201 -11.55 -17.98 10.40
CA TYR A 201 -11.47 -17.00 11.48
C TYR A 201 -12.03 -15.63 11.06
N PHE A 202 -11.82 -15.23 9.79
CA PHE A 202 -12.51 -14.07 9.22
C PHE A 202 -14.03 -14.27 9.23
N ALA A 203 -14.51 -15.47 8.92
CA ALA A 203 -15.94 -15.80 8.93
C ALA A 203 -16.52 -15.76 10.35
N GLU A 204 -15.80 -16.25 11.36
CA GLU A 204 -16.22 -16.12 12.76
C GLU A 204 -16.38 -14.66 13.18
N VAL A 205 -15.42 -13.79 12.82
CA VAL A 205 -15.51 -12.34 13.09
C VAL A 205 -16.68 -11.72 12.33
N ALA A 206 -16.87 -12.09 11.05
CA ALA A 206 -17.99 -11.61 10.25
C ALA A 206 -19.34 -11.96 10.87
N ASN A 207 -19.55 -13.22 11.26
CA ASN A 207 -20.77 -13.69 11.87
C ASN A 207 -21.07 -12.99 13.21
N ALA A 208 -20.04 -12.85 14.07
CA ALA A 208 -20.20 -12.13 15.34
C ALA A 208 -20.64 -10.67 15.10
N LYS A 209 -19.97 -9.94 14.22
CA LYS A 209 -20.31 -8.55 13.93
C LYS A 209 -21.65 -8.39 13.21
N LYS A 210 -22.00 -9.34 12.33
CA LYS A 210 -23.31 -9.35 11.70
C LYS A 210 -24.44 -9.51 12.73
N ASN A 211 -24.28 -10.38 13.74
CA ASN A 211 -25.22 -10.54 14.84
C ASN A 211 -25.37 -9.26 15.68
N GLU A 212 -24.34 -8.40 15.70
CA GLU A 212 -24.37 -7.06 16.29
C GLU A 212 -24.98 -5.99 15.35
N GLY A 213 -25.50 -6.38 14.18
CA GLY A 213 -26.15 -5.49 13.22
C GLY A 213 -25.23 -4.82 12.21
N TRP A 214 -23.96 -5.19 12.14
CA TRP A 214 -23.01 -4.65 11.14
C TRP A 214 -23.26 -5.20 9.75
N GLU A 215 -22.94 -4.40 8.75
CA GLU A 215 -22.77 -4.84 7.37
C GLU A 215 -21.33 -5.31 7.14
N ILE A 216 -21.17 -6.44 6.46
CA ILE A 216 -19.85 -7.07 6.23
C ILE A 216 -19.50 -7.02 4.77
N TRP A 217 -18.37 -6.41 4.45
CA TRP A 217 -17.83 -6.36 3.09
C TRP A 217 -16.50 -7.12 3.02
N ILE A 218 -16.26 -7.82 1.90
CA ILE A 218 -15.01 -8.52 1.66
C ILE A 218 -14.33 -7.85 0.45
N LEU A 219 -13.11 -7.36 0.65
CA LEU A 219 -12.29 -6.74 -0.39
C LEU A 219 -10.98 -7.52 -0.59
N GLY A 220 -10.58 -7.67 -1.85
CA GLY A 220 -9.36 -8.37 -2.21
C GLY A 220 -9.18 -8.44 -3.73
N GLY A 221 -8.02 -8.91 -4.16
CA GLY A 221 -7.71 -9.12 -5.56
C GLY A 221 -8.28 -10.44 -6.11
N PRO A 222 -8.12 -10.72 -7.42
CA PRO A 222 -8.62 -11.96 -8.03
C PRO A 222 -8.07 -13.24 -7.38
N LYS A 223 -6.85 -13.21 -6.83
CA LYS A 223 -6.23 -14.35 -6.15
C LYS A 223 -6.84 -14.65 -4.77
N ASP A 224 -7.61 -13.71 -4.22
CA ASP A 224 -8.20 -13.83 -2.89
C ASP A 224 -9.63 -14.40 -2.94
N GLN A 225 -10.18 -14.64 -4.15
CA GLN A 225 -11.54 -15.17 -4.36
C GLN A 225 -11.79 -16.52 -3.68
N ALA A 226 -10.75 -17.37 -3.55
CA ALA A 226 -10.90 -18.66 -2.86
C ALA A 226 -11.18 -18.45 -1.36
N ALA A 227 -10.41 -17.57 -0.71
CA ALA A 227 -10.63 -17.21 0.69
C ALA A 227 -11.98 -16.51 0.90
N ALA A 228 -12.36 -15.60 -0.03
CA ALA A 228 -13.65 -14.92 0.04
C ALA A 228 -14.85 -15.89 -0.08
N ARG A 229 -14.76 -16.90 -0.96
CA ARG A 229 -15.79 -17.95 -1.07
C ARG A 229 -15.92 -18.73 0.22
N GLU A 230 -14.82 -19.17 0.81
CA GLU A 230 -14.84 -19.89 2.10
C GLU A 230 -15.49 -19.05 3.22
N ILE A 231 -15.18 -17.75 3.29
CA ILE A 231 -15.82 -16.82 4.22
C ILE A 231 -17.33 -16.73 3.93
N GLN A 232 -17.73 -16.56 2.67
CA GLN A 232 -19.13 -16.45 2.26
C GLN A 232 -19.94 -17.71 2.62
N GLU A 233 -19.40 -18.89 2.35
CA GLU A 233 -20.05 -20.17 2.69
C GLU A 233 -20.37 -20.26 4.18
N GLN A 234 -19.40 -19.91 5.04
CA GLN A 234 -19.57 -19.92 6.50
C GLN A 234 -20.44 -18.76 7.02
N CYS A 235 -20.61 -17.71 6.25
CA CYS A 235 -21.51 -16.58 6.53
C CYS A 235 -22.87 -16.73 5.83
N HIS A 236 -23.21 -17.91 5.28
CA HIS A 236 -24.45 -18.16 4.56
C HIS A 236 -24.72 -17.16 3.42
N ASN A 237 -23.67 -16.76 2.69
CA ASN A 237 -23.70 -15.80 1.56
C ASN A 237 -24.33 -14.44 1.92
N THR A 238 -24.08 -13.94 3.10
CA THR A 238 -24.68 -12.71 3.61
C THR A 238 -23.74 -11.51 3.66
N CYS A 239 -22.47 -11.70 3.27
CA CYS A 239 -21.52 -10.61 3.10
C CYS A 239 -21.61 -10.01 1.68
N ILE A 240 -21.26 -8.73 1.53
CA ILE A 240 -21.05 -8.13 0.21
C ILE A 240 -19.63 -8.48 -0.23
N ASP A 241 -19.52 -9.46 -1.14
CA ASP A 241 -18.23 -9.87 -1.69
C ASP A 241 -17.89 -9.10 -2.96
N LEU A 242 -16.86 -8.27 -2.89
CA LEU A 242 -16.32 -7.45 -3.98
C LEU A 242 -14.93 -7.92 -4.43
N THR A 243 -14.48 -9.08 -3.94
CA THR A 243 -13.18 -9.65 -4.23
C THR A 243 -12.97 -9.93 -5.72
N GLY A 244 -11.95 -9.33 -6.31
CA GLY A 244 -11.62 -9.46 -7.73
C GLY A 244 -12.60 -8.77 -8.69
N LYS A 245 -13.51 -7.95 -8.18
CA LYS A 245 -14.52 -7.22 -8.97
C LYS A 245 -14.21 -5.73 -9.10
N THR A 246 -13.29 -5.24 -8.28
CA THR A 246 -12.91 -3.83 -8.15
C THR A 246 -11.51 -3.57 -8.68
N ASP A 247 -11.26 -2.38 -9.20
CA ASP A 247 -9.92 -1.86 -9.36
C ASP A 247 -9.42 -1.18 -8.04
N MET A 248 -8.17 -0.71 -8.03
CA MET A 248 -7.57 -0.15 -6.80
C MET A 248 -8.16 1.19 -6.38
N GLY A 249 -8.69 1.99 -7.29
CA GLY A 249 -9.39 3.24 -6.97
C GLY A 249 -10.73 2.95 -6.30
N GLU A 250 -11.51 2.05 -6.89
CA GLU A 250 -12.79 1.59 -6.34
C GLU A 250 -12.62 0.97 -4.94
N VAL A 251 -11.49 0.24 -4.71
CA VAL A 251 -11.15 -0.27 -3.37
C VAL A 251 -10.91 0.87 -2.39
N VAL A 252 -10.21 1.94 -2.80
CA VAL A 252 -9.99 3.12 -1.95
C VAL A 252 -11.33 3.78 -1.59
N ASP A 253 -12.20 3.98 -2.59
CA ASP A 253 -13.53 4.58 -2.40
C ASP A 253 -14.38 3.75 -1.42
N LEU A 254 -14.45 2.44 -1.60
CA LEU A 254 -15.23 1.54 -0.74
C LEU A 254 -14.66 1.43 0.67
N LEU A 255 -13.32 1.33 0.81
CA LEU A 255 -12.66 1.34 2.12
C LEU A 255 -12.91 2.64 2.89
N SER A 256 -13.13 3.76 2.20
CA SER A 256 -13.44 5.04 2.84
C SER A 256 -14.72 5.01 3.67
N LEU A 257 -15.64 4.10 3.37
CA LEU A 257 -16.91 3.92 4.08
C LEU A 257 -16.80 3.02 5.31
N ALA A 258 -15.67 2.31 5.48
CA ALA A 258 -15.51 1.38 6.59
C ALA A 258 -15.60 2.07 7.95
N THR A 259 -16.37 1.50 8.85
CA THR A 259 -16.36 1.82 10.29
C THR A 259 -15.16 1.17 10.97
N ALA A 260 -14.81 -0.05 10.54
CA ALA A 260 -13.59 -0.74 10.93
C ALA A 260 -13.09 -1.62 9.80
N VAL A 261 -11.78 -1.91 9.80
CA VAL A 261 -11.12 -2.81 8.84
C VAL A 261 -10.35 -3.88 9.60
N VAL A 262 -10.49 -5.13 9.16
CA VAL A 262 -9.62 -6.24 9.57
C VAL A 262 -8.83 -6.70 8.36
N ALA A 263 -7.51 -6.62 8.43
CA ALA A 263 -6.64 -6.93 7.31
C ALA A 263 -5.40 -7.73 7.74
N ASN A 264 -4.95 -8.64 6.88
CA ASN A 264 -3.60 -9.15 6.95
C ASN A 264 -2.59 -8.05 6.66
N ASP A 265 -1.31 -8.24 6.99
CA ASP A 265 -0.21 -7.40 6.49
C ASP A 265 -0.16 -7.46 4.95
N SER A 266 -0.83 -6.52 4.31
CA SER A 266 -1.07 -6.47 2.87
C SER A 266 -1.17 -5.03 2.35
N GLY A 267 -1.27 -4.88 1.03
CA GLY A 267 -1.47 -3.57 0.40
C GLY A 267 -2.72 -2.85 0.90
N LEU A 268 -3.84 -3.57 1.09
CA LEU A 268 -5.10 -3.00 1.55
C LEU A 268 -5.06 -2.52 3.01
N MET A 269 -4.24 -3.14 3.85
CA MET A 269 -3.95 -2.65 5.20
C MET A 269 -3.37 -1.23 5.16
N HIS A 270 -2.40 -0.99 4.26
CA HIS A 270 -1.81 0.34 4.11
C HIS A 270 -2.79 1.35 3.51
N VAL A 271 -3.66 0.92 2.58
CA VAL A 271 -4.76 1.76 2.06
C VAL A 271 -5.72 2.17 3.16
N ALA A 272 -6.18 1.22 3.99
CA ALA A 272 -7.04 1.50 5.13
C ALA A 272 -6.40 2.48 6.13
N ALA A 273 -5.11 2.30 6.41
CA ALA A 273 -4.33 3.20 7.27
C ALA A 273 -4.23 4.62 6.68
N ALA A 274 -3.98 4.76 5.38
CA ALA A 274 -3.88 6.04 4.69
C ALA A 274 -5.24 6.76 4.53
N LEU A 275 -6.34 6.03 4.63
CA LEU A 275 -7.71 6.55 4.74
C LEU A 275 -8.11 6.87 6.18
N HIS A 276 -7.21 6.68 7.14
CA HIS A 276 -7.44 6.90 8.56
C HIS A 276 -8.64 6.11 9.12
N LYS A 277 -8.80 4.86 8.68
CA LYS A 277 -9.85 3.99 9.20
C LYS A 277 -9.40 3.27 10.48
N PRO A 278 -10.31 3.05 11.45
CA PRO A 278 -10.05 2.13 12.55
C PRO A 278 -9.64 0.77 11.99
N LEU A 279 -8.46 0.26 12.40
CA LEU A 279 -7.80 -0.86 11.72
C LEU A 279 -7.27 -1.90 12.71
N ILE A 280 -7.60 -3.15 12.45
CA ILE A 280 -6.95 -4.32 13.04
C ILE A 280 -6.03 -4.92 11.98
N ALA A 281 -4.73 -4.85 12.21
CA ALA A 281 -3.69 -5.38 11.33
C ALA A 281 -3.11 -6.68 11.90
N ILE A 282 -3.19 -7.77 11.15
CA ILE A 282 -2.75 -9.10 11.57
C ILE A 282 -1.40 -9.41 10.94
N TYR A 283 -0.40 -9.67 11.79
CA TYR A 283 0.96 -9.99 11.40
C TYR A 283 1.34 -11.42 11.76
N GLY A 284 1.81 -12.15 10.76
CA GLY A 284 2.36 -13.51 10.91
C GLY A 284 3.85 -13.55 10.60
N SER A 285 4.21 -13.88 9.35
CA SER A 285 5.61 -14.03 8.91
C SER A 285 6.39 -12.73 8.72
N SER A 286 5.74 -11.58 8.80
CA SER A 286 6.33 -10.25 8.60
C SER A 286 6.41 -9.44 9.90
N SER A 287 6.98 -8.22 9.81
CA SER A 287 7.25 -7.39 10.99
C SER A 287 6.63 -6.01 10.87
N SER A 288 5.81 -5.64 11.86
CA SER A 288 5.33 -4.27 12.02
C SER A 288 6.44 -3.27 12.42
N ALA A 289 7.58 -3.76 12.89
CA ALA A 289 8.76 -2.92 13.11
C ALA A 289 9.45 -2.50 11.80
N TYR A 290 9.03 -3.05 10.65
CA TYR A 290 9.55 -2.68 9.34
C TYR A 290 8.52 -1.94 8.47
N THR A 291 7.31 -2.49 8.35
CA THR A 291 6.23 -1.94 7.52
C THR A 291 4.94 -1.79 8.32
N PRO A 292 4.92 -0.94 9.39
CA PRO A 292 3.69 -0.71 10.14
C PRO A 292 2.64 0.01 9.28
N PRO A 293 1.35 -0.21 9.51
CA PRO A 293 0.33 0.67 9.00
C PRO A 293 0.46 2.07 9.65
N LEU A 294 0.46 3.09 8.80
CA LEU A 294 0.74 4.48 9.20
C LEU A 294 -0.58 5.27 9.25
N SER A 295 -1.11 5.50 10.44
CA SER A 295 -2.39 6.18 10.63
C SER A 295 -2.41 7.00 11.91
N ASN A 296 -3.22 8.07 11.91
CA ASN A 296 -3.61 8.81 13.13
C ASN A 296 -4.91 8.29 13.76
N SER A 297 -5.58 7.34 13.10
CA SER A 297 -6.82 6.72 13.62
C SER A 297 -6.51 5.55 14.53
N PRO A 298 -7.49 5.10 15.34
CA PRO A 298 -7.32 3.96 16.23
C PRO A 298 -6.83 2.72 15.46
N LEU A 299 -5.76 2.12 15.97
CA LEU A 299 -5.06 1.02 15.33
C LEU A 299 -4.70 -0.05 16.36
N ARG A 300 -4.89 -1.32 16.00
CA ARG A 300 -4.35 -2.47 16.74
C ARG A 300 -3.55 -3.34 15.80
N ILE A 301 -2.30 -3.60 16.18
CA ILE A 301 -1.43 -4.57 15.52
C ILE A 301 -1.46 -5.85 16.36
N LEU A 302 -1.87 -6.94 15.75
CA LEU A 302 -1.94 -8.25 16.39
C LEU A 302 -0.84 -9.15 15.85
N SER A 303 0.01 -9.61 16.75
CA SER A 303 1.08 -10.58 16.48
C SER A 303 1.34 -11.39 17.74
N LEU A 304 1.58 -12.68 17.60
CA LEU A 304 1.90 -13.56 18.73
C LEU A 304 3.39 -13.51 19.12
N ASN A 305 4.23 -12.85 18.33
CA ASN A 305 5.68 -12.70 18.59
C ASN A 305 6.39 -14.03 18.93
N LEU A 306 6.05 -15.09 18.20
CA LEU A 306 6.66 -16.40 18.38
C LEU A 306 8.17 -16.34 18.06
N SER A 307 8.97 -17.24 18.63
CA SER A 307 10.42 -17.32 18.37
C SER A 307 10.78 -17.52 16.89
N CYS A 308 9.87 -18.11 16.09
CA CYS A 308 10.01 -18.28 14.65
C CYS A 308 9.41 -17.12 13.83
N SER A 309 8.87 -16.06 14.45
CA SER A 309 8.23 -14.93 13.78
C SER A 309 8.85 -13.60 14.26
N PRO A 310 9.19 -12.68 13.32
CA PRO A 310 8.98 -12.73 11.86
C PRO A 310 10.04 -13.58 11.13
N CYS A 311 9.62 -14.48 10.24
CA CYS A 311 10.55 -15.26 9.40
C CYS A 311 10.76 -14.67 8.01
N PHE A 312 9.87 -13.78 7.55
CA PHE A 312 9.86 -13.16 6.22
C PHE A 312 9.75 -14.16 5.05
N GLU A 313 9.29 -15.39 5.33
CA GLU A 313 9.08 -16.41 4.31
C GLU A 313 7.69 -16.29 3.67
N ARG A 314 7.58 -16.75 2.41
CA ARG A 314 6.31 -16.78 1.66
C ARG A 314 5.40 -17.91 2.12
N GLU A 315 6.00 -19.02 2.47
CA GLU A 315 5.40 -20.23 3.03
C GLU A 315 6.03 -20.53 4.38
N CYS A 316 5.27 -21.13 5.27
CA CYS A 316 5.79 -21.44 6.60
C CYS A 316 6.84 -22.55 6.52
N PRO A 317 8.12 -22.29 6.82
CA PRO A 317 9.16 -23.32 6.75
C PRO A 317 8.99 -24.45 7.78
N LEU A 318 8.16 -24.20 8.81
CA LEU A 318 7.81 -25.18 9.85
C LEU A 318 6.42 -25.80 9.62
N GLU A 319 5.78 -25.51 8.50
CA GLU A 319 4.46 -26.02 8.03
C GLU A 319 3.27 -25.79 8.98
N HIS A 320 3.49 -25.35 10.22
CA HIS A 320 2.43 -25.23 11.23
C HIS A 320 1.66 -23.89 11.22
N THR A 321 2.20 -22.83 10.65
CA THR A 321 1.63 -21.47 10.56
C THR A 321 1.03 -20.94 11.89
N LYS A 322 1.58 -21.38 13.05
CA LYS A 322 1.06 -21.04 14.39
C LYS A 322 0.94 -19.55 14.65
N CYS A 323 1.83 -18.73 14.08
CA CYS A 323 1.77 -17.27 14.22
C CYS A 323 0.43 -16.66 13.76
N LEU A 324 -0.32 -17.36 12.92
CA LEU A 324 -1.65 -16.98 12.44
C LEU A 324 -2.75 -17.93 12.99
N ASN A 325 -2.51 -19.24 12.99
CA ASN A 325 -3.50 -20.22 13.44
C ASN A 325 -3.82 -20.13 14.94
N ASP A 326 -2.86 -19.72 15.76
CA ASP A 326 -3.08 -19.56 17.21
C ASP A 326 -3.58 -18.15 17.59
N LEU A 327 -3.59 -17.20 16.64
CA LEU A 327 -4.21 -15.90 16.81
C LEU A 327 -5.73 -16.05 16.60
N LYS A 328 -6.47 -16.21 17.70
CA LYS A 328 -7.89 -16.56 17.65
C LYS A 328 -8.82 -15.36 17.40
N PRO A 329 -10.00 -15.58 16.77
CA PRO A 329 -11.00 -14.54 16.47
C PRO A 329 -11.40 -13.67 17.64
N ASP A 330 -11.49 -14.23 18.85
CA ASP A 330 -11.82 -13.49 20.06
C ASP A 330 -10.92 -12.29 20.33
N LEU A 331 -9.61 -12.42 20.02
CA LEU A 331 -8.67 -11.33 20.18
C LEU A 331 -8.97 -10.20 19.16
N VAL A 332 -9.35 -10.55 17.95
CA VAL A 332 -9.76 -9.60 16.90
C VAL A 332 -11.05 -8.90 17.29
N LEU A 333 -12.07 -9.64 17.75
CA LEU A 333 -13.34 -9.09 18.22
C LEU A 333 -13.17 -8.11 19.39
N LYS A 334 -12.40 -8.49 20.42
CA LYS A 334 -12.03 -7.60 21.52
C LYS A 334 -11.32 -6.34 21.06
N SER A 335 -10.44 -6.49 20.07
CA SER A 335 -9.69 -5.37 19.48
C SER A 335 -10.59 -4.42 18.70
N ILE A 336 -11.56 -4.93 17.94
CA ILE A 336 -12.57 -4.09 17.25
C ILE A 336 -13.38 -3.29 18.30
N ALA A 337 -13.88 -3.95 19.33
CA ALA A 337 -14.64 -3.27 20.39
C ALA A 337 -13.83 -2.17 21.10
N ALA A 338 -12.52 -2.35 21.22
CA ALA A 338 -11.64 -1.37 21.87
C ALA A 338 -11.33 -0.13 21.01
N ILE A 339 -11.42 -0.22 19.66
CA ILE A 339 -11.09 0.88 18.76
C ILE A 339 -12.31 1.55 18.11
N VAL A 340 -13.46 0.89 18.15
CA VAL A 340 -14.73 1.44 17.68
C VAL A 340 -15.64 1.56 18.89
N PRO A 341 -15.81 2.76 19.47
CA PRO A 341 -16.75 2.93 20.57
C PRO A 341 -18.16 2.56 20.11
N LEU A 342 -18.87 1.80 20.96
CA LEU A 342 -20.29 1.56 20.77
C LEU A 342 -21.01 2.92 20.87
N SER A 343 -21.63 3.34 19.75
CA SER A 343 -22.49 4.53 19.69
C SER A 343 -23.83 4.25 20.35
#